data_3bd0d616a3a6221c3c729b660cf8cb19
#
_entry.id   3bd0d616a3a6221c3c729b660cf8cb19
#
_cell.length_a   1.000
_cell.length_b   1.000
_cell.length_c   1.000
_cell.angle_alpha   90.00
_cell.angle_beta   90.00
_cell.angle_gamma   90.00
#
_symmetry.space_group_name_H-M   'P 1'
#
loop_
_entity.id
_entity.type
_entity.pdbx_description
1 polymer ?
#
loop_
_entity_poly.entity_id
_entity_poly.type
_entity_poly.pdbx_seq_one_letter_code
_entity_poly.pdbx_strand_id
1 'polypeptide(L)'
;MNKNILLLSALSCALAMPASAREKEEASKTEATATENSASIEKKLDTENKTDNDAKVERLANALSRFSIGGYGEAVTSRNFYSQHFNRYRDPATYKNDPSHGRFDLPHVTLNMGYNFGHGWTMGMEIEFEHGGTESAVEIDADESGEYEAETERGGEVALEQFWINKAFAGGKFNIKAGEIIIPVGEINAYHMPNNFFSVYRSEGEAKMLPNTWHQVGLSLWGRVSDWRYEAIFTSGLDAERFGHNCYVHYGATSPYEYKLGNVYAGAARIDNYSIPGVRLSLSGYYGYTFKNTERKASASYDKVHGALSIGSFGFEMNRWNWIVRGNATYSHLDDATKMTTFMNAFPKHTQQDGSPSKHSPIASNAYAVGLEAGYNIFSQISCLRNKQKMYLFGRYEDYNTYAAGNKKVAYKYDRVKRMAVGVNYSPVKQIIIKGEYSKRFLSQGFNNEPSLSLGITYNGWFLR
;
A
#
# COMPACT_ATOMS: atom_id res chain seq x y z
N MET A 1 14.25 -15.76 32.27
CA MET A 1 15.46 -14.99 31.96
C MET A 1 15.08 -13.98 30.90
N ASN A 2 15.02 -12.73 31.30
CA ASN A 2 14.48 -11.62 30.50
C ASN A 2 15.42 -11.25 29.36
N LYS A 3 14.90 -11.28 28.12
CA LYS A 3 15.63 -10.89 26.89
C LYS A 3 15.86 -9.37 26.73
N ASN A 4 15.52 -8.57 27.74
CA ASN A 4 15.63 -7.10 27.69
C ASN A 4 16.95 -6.54 28.21
N ILE A 5 17.93 -7.40 28.56
CA ILE A 5 19.20 -6.95 29.16
C ILE A 5 20.29 -6.74 28.08
N LEU A 6 20.12 -7.21 26.85
CA LEU A 6 21.18 -7.18 25.85
C LEU A 6 21.27 -5.88 25.01
N LEU A 7 20.33 -4.95 25.15
CA LEU A 7 20.37 -3.67 24.42
C LEU A 7 20.97 -2.52 25.22
N LEU A 8 21.20 -2.68 26.51
CA LEU A 8 21.78 -1.62 27.37
C LEU A 8 23.31 -1.66 27.48
N SER A 9 23.98 -2.69 26.97
CA SER A 9 25.43 -2.81 27.07
C SER A 9 26.22 -2.08 25.96
N ALA A 10 25.57 -1.51 24.96
CA ALA A 10 26.25 -0.83 23.85
C ALA A 10 26.35 0.70 23.98
N LEU A 11 25.75 1.31 25.00
CA LEU A 11 25.73 2.77 25.18
C LEU A 11 26.60 3.29 26.36
N SER A 12 27.29 2.43 27.09
CA SER A 12 28.09 2.82 28.26
C SER A 12 29.60 2.91 28.02
N CYS A 13 30.08 2.85 26.77
CA CYS A 13 31.52 2.86 26.44
C CYS A 13 32.10 4.19 25.93
N ALA A 14 31.45 5.30 26.14
CA ALA A 14 32.01 6.61 25.75
C ALA A 14 31.94 7.60 26.90
N LEU A 15 32.84 7.50 27.88
CA LEU A 15 33.30 8.59 28.74
C LEU A 15 34.12 8.01 29.89
N ALA A 16 35.39 7.71 29.64
CA ALA A 16 36.44 7.63 30.66
C ALA A 16 37.77 8.00 30.03
N MET A 17 38.26 9.18 30.30
CA MET A 17 39.67 9.52 30.17
C MET A 17 40.29 9.74 31.54
N PRO A 18 41.54 9.31 31.76
CA PRO A 18 42.18 9.29 33.09
C PRO A 18 42.90 10.60 33.44
N ALA A 19 42.84 10.98 34.67
CA ALA A 19 43.76 11.98 35.22
C ALA A 19 44.76 11.32 36.18
N SER A 20 46.00 11.61 35.90
CA SER A 20 47.23 11.05 36.51
C SER A 20 47.53 11.58 37.90
N ALA A 21 48.13 10.70 38.67
CA ALA A 21 48.95 10.78 39.84
C ALA A 21 49.62 12.12 40.27
N ARG A 22 49.55 12.36 41.58
CA ARG A 22 50.55 12.79 42.53
C ARG A 22 49.87 13.12 43.87
N GLU A 23 50.23 12.68 44.99
CA GLU A 23 51.38 12.67 45.80
C GLU A 23 51.09 11.88 47.10
N LYS A 24 52.08 11.19 47.60
CA LYS A 24 52.08 10.52 48.90
C LYS A 24 52.45 11.52 49.99
N GLU A 25 51.88 11.38 51.16
CA GLU A 25 52.53 11.31 52.48
C GLU A 25 51.75 12.07 53.58
N GLU A 26 51.69 11.44 54.74
CA GLU A 26 51.17 11.86 56.06
C GLU A 26 49.65 11.68 56.28
N ALA A 27 49.22 10.81 57.09
CA ALA A 27 49.38 10.50 58.49
C ALA A 27 48.37 9.48 58.95
N SER A 28 48.85 8.40 59.50
CA SER A 28 48.15 7.42 60.32
C SER A 28 47.54 8.07 61.54
N LYS A 29 46.23 8.07 61.67
CA LYS A 29 45.41 7.98 62.90
C LYS A 29 43.99 8.62 62.77
N THR A 30 43.28 8.40 61.69
CA THR A 30 41.84 8.72 61.62
C THR A 30 41.06 7.71 60.78
N GLU A 31 41.61 6.49 60.57
CA GLU A 31 41.15 5.54 59.57
C GLU A 31 39.93 4.70 59.96
N ALA A 32 39.51 4.65 61.21
CA ALA A 32 38.38 3.78 61.57
C ALA A 32 36.99 4.41 61.48
N THR A 33 36.89 5.75 61.59
CA THR A 33 35.61 6.47 61.53
C THR A 33 35.31 7.07 60.16
N ALA A 34 36.30 7.23 59.29
CA ALA A 34 36.16 7.71 57.93
C ALA A 34 35.68 6.61 56.96
N THR A 35 36.08 5.35 57.18
CA THR A 35 35.80 4.19 56.32
C THR A 35 34.32 3.77 56.44
N GLU A 36 33.69 3.85 57.64
CA GLU A 36 32.27 3.53 57.79
C GLU A 36 31.35 4.63 57.21
N ASN A 37 31.77 5.90 57.27
CA ASN A 37 31.02 6.99 56.68
C ASN A 37 31.18 7.05 55.17
N SER A 38 32.37 6.73 54.59
CA SER A 38 32.56 6.65 53.14
C SER A 38 31.80 5.47 52.51
N ALA A 39 31.83 4.31 53.16
CA ALA A 39 31.07 3.15 52.68
C ALA A 39 29.53 3.33 52.76
N SER A 40 29.06 4.10 53.77
CA SER A 40 27.63 4.47 53.89
C SER A 40 27.22 5.56 52.90
N ILE A 41 28.12 6.48 52.56
CA ILE A 41 27.91 7.53 51.54
C ILE A 41 27.99 6.91 50.13
N GLU A 42 28.97 6.04 49.86
CA GLU A 42 29.03 5.29 48.56
C GLU A 42 27.78 4.42 48.39
N LYS A 43 27.35 3.71 49.43
CA LYS A 43 26.13 2.89 49.36
C LYS A 43 24.86 3.74 49.16
N LYS A 44 24.79 4.94 49.74
CA LYS A 44 23.70 5.91 49.52
C LYS A 44 23.78 6.51 48.11
N LEU A 45 24.97 6.91 47.63
CA LEU A 45 25.17 7.40 46.26
C LEU A 45 24.85 6.32 45.22
N ASP A 46 25.28 5.08 45.44
CA ASP A 46 24.96 3.99 44.55
C ASP A 46 23.45 3.67 44.55
N THR A 47 22.79 3.81 45.70
CA THR A 47 21.33 3.61 45.81
C THR A 47 20.56 4.76 45.16
N GLU A 48 20.98 6.02 45.36
CA GLU A 48 20.40 7.19 44.72
C GLU A 48 20.66 7.21 43.23
N ASN A 49 21.86 6.89 42.78
CA ASN A 49 22.19 6.74 41.34
C ASN A 49 21.40 5.59 40.69
N LYS A 50 21.19 4.50 41.42
CA LYS A 50 20.39 3.36 40.91
C LYS A 50 18.92 3.72 40.82
N THR A 51 18.34 4.41 41.81
CA THR A 51 16.96 4.90 41.76
C THR A 51 16.76 5.98 40.71
N ASP A 52 17.72 6.87 40.46
CA ASP A 52 17.64 7.89 39.42
C ASP A 52 17.74 7.23 38.00
N ASN A 53 18.63 6.25 37.87
CA ASN A 53 18.75 5.49 36.61
C ASN A 53 17.50 4.64 36.35
N ASP A 54 16.93 3.98 37.35
CA ASP A 54 15.69 3.21 37.25
C ASP A 54 14.52 4.15 36.83
N ALA A 55 14.43 5.34 37.44
CA ALA A 55 13.43 6.36 37.08
C ALA A 55 13.63 6.90 35.63
N LYS A 56 14.89 7.09 35.19
CA LYS A 56 15.19 7.47 33.81
C LYS A 56 14.83 6.36 32.81
N VAL A 57 15.16 5.12 33.13
CA VAL A 57 14.79 3.94 32.32
C VAL A 57 13.27 3.81 32.22
N GLU A 58 12.55 3.98 33.31
CA GLU A 58 11.08 3.94 33.30
C GLU A 58 10.46 5.07 32.46
N ARG A 59 10.98 6.29 32.58
CA ARG A 59 10.55 7.43 31.73
C ARG A 59 10.82 7.17 30.27
N LEU A 60 11.97 6.62 29.92
CA LEU A 60 12.32 6.28 28.55
C LEU A 60 11.43 5.14 28.02
N ALA A 61 11.19 4.09 28.82
CA ALA A 61 10.28 3.00 28.48
C ALA A 61 8.86 3.51 28.26
N ASN A 62 8.37 4.40 29.13
CA ASN A 62 7.07 5.04 28.99
C ASN A 62 6.98 5.96 27.77
N ALA A 63 8.04 6.68 27.41
CA ALA A 63 8.10 7.47 26.20
C ALA A 63 8.09 6.58 24.95
N LEU A 64 8.91 5.53 24.93
CA LEU A 64 9.00 4.58 23.82
C LEU A 64 7.70 3.78 23.62
N SER A 65 6.99 3.45 24.70
CA SER A 65 5.71 2.72 24.62
C SER A 65 4.59 3.51 23.90
N ARG A 66 4.79 4.80 23.69
CA ARG A 66 3.86 5.66 22.92
C ARG A 66 4.13 5.61 21.41
N PHE A 67 5.33 5.17 21.00
CA PHE A 67 5.69 5.05 19.60
C PHE A 67 5.42 3.66 19.09
N SER A 68 5.03 3.58 17.82
CA SER A 68 5.07 2.36 17.04
C SER A 68 5.84 2.62 15.75
N ILE A 69 6.79 1.75 15.43
CA ILE A 69 7.61 1.85 14.22
C ILE A 69 7.65 0.46 13.58
N GLY A 70 7.32 0.38 12.33
CA GLY A 70 7.32 -0.86 11.57
C GLY A 70 7.33 -0.58 10.09
N GLY A 71 6.96 -1.56 9.30
CA GLY A 71 6.84 -1.41 7.87
C GLY A 71 6.73 -2.76 7.18
N TYR A 72 6.67 -2.70 5.89
CA TYR A 72 6.73 -3.86 5.02
C TYR A 72 7.58 -3.53 3.79
N GLY A 73 8.00 -4.57 3.09
CA GLY A 73 8.71 -4.40 1.84
C GLY A 73 8.78 -5.70 1.07
N GLU A 74 9.03 -5.57 -0.21
CA GLU A 74 9.16 -6.71 -1.10
C GLU A 74 10.24 -6.48 -2.14
N ALA A 75 10.99 -7.56 -2.44
CA ALA A 75 11.93 -7.62 -3.56
C ALA A 75 11.48 -8.75 -4.48
N VAL A 76 11.37 -8.45 -5.77
CA VAL A 76 10.75 -9.32 -6.76
C VAL A 76 11.64 -9.46 -7.98
N THR A 77 11.68 -10.66 -8.55
CA THR A 77 12.17 -10.89 -9.91
C THR A 77 11.10 -11.60 -10.73
N SER A 78 10.98 -11.23 -11.99
CA SER A 78 10.04 -11.89 -12.87
C SER A 78 10.61 -12.10 -14.27
N ARG A 79 10.16 -13.17 -14.92
CA ARG A 79 10.41 -13.45 -16.33
C ARG A 79 9.09 -13.51 -17.07
N ASN A 80 8.90 -12.59 -18.01
CA ASN A 80 7.73 -12.52 -18.88
C ASN A 80 8.05 -13.22 -20.19
N PHE A 81 7.26 -14.24 -20.56
CA PHE A 81 7.41 -15.02 -21.81
C PHE A 81 6.52 -14.46 -22.92
N TYR A 82 6.50 -13.14 -23.05
CA TYR A 82 5.74 -12.39 -24.06
C TYR A 82 6.42 -11.05 -24.29
N SER A 83 6.11 -10.40 -25.42
CA SER A 83 6.60 -9.05 -25.71
C SER A 83 6.02 -8.04 -24.73
N GLN A 84 6.85 -7.14 -24.23
CA GLN A 84 6.43 -5.95 -23.47
C GLN A 84 6.35 -4.70 -24.35
N HIS A 85 6.55 -4.84 -25.66
CA HIS A 85 6.46 -3.72 -26.57
C HIS A 85 5.06 -3.10 -26.54
N PHE A 86 4.97 -1.76 -26.54
CA PHE A 86 3.70 -1.03 -26.43
C PHE A 86 2.71 -1.38 -27.58
N ASN A 87 3.21 -1.63 -28.79
CA ASN A 87 2.40 -2.02 -29.96
C ASN A 87 1.95 -3.50 -29.98
N ARG A 88 2.25 -4.32 -28.97
CA ARG A 88 1.91 -5.75 -28.96
C ARG A 88 0.41 -6.05 -29.11
N TYR A 89 -0.42 -5.09 -28.74
CA TYR A 89 -1.89 -5.21 -28.91
C TYR A 89 -2.35 -4.67 -30.26
N ARG A 90 -1.59 -3.77 -30.88
CA ARG A 90 -1.88 -3.22 -32.19
C ARG A 90 -1.51 -4.21 -33.32
N ASP A 91 -0.37 -4.90 -33.16
CA ASP A 91 0.14 -5.88 -34.11
C ASP A 91 0.60 -7.15 -33.39
N PRO A 92 -0.35 -7.99 -32.90
CA PRO A 92 -0.02 -9.20 -32.15
C PRO A 92 0.81 -10.22 -32.92
N ALA A 93 0.70 -10.26 -34.26
CA ALA A 93 1.43 -11.21 -35.08
C ALA A 93 2.93 -10.92 -35.11
N THR A 94 3.31 -9.66 -35.26
CA THR A 94 4.71 -9.21 -35.25
C THR A 94 5.37 -9.48 -33.89
N TYR A 95 4.67 -9.26 -32.79
CA TYR A 95 5.23 -9.39 -31.45
C TYR A 95 5.03 -10.75 -30.80
N LYS A 96 4.54 -11.76 -31.55
CA LYS A 96 4.24 -13.08 -30.98
C LYS A 96 5.48 -13.83 -30.50
N ASN A 97 6.60 -13.65 -31.16
CA ASN A 97 7.84 -14.39 -30.92
C ASN A 97 8.95 -13.48 -30.36
N ASP A 98 8.60 -12.31 -29.84
CA ASP A 98 9.57 -11.46 -29.19
C ASP A 98 10.30 -12.18 -28.04
N PRO A 99 11.58 -11.87 -27.80
CA PRO A 99 12.30 -12.40 -26.66
C PRO A 99 11.60 -12.09 -25.35
N SER A 100 11.66 -13.05 -24.44
CA SER A 100 11.13 -12.85 -23.09
C SER A 100 11.92 -11.82 -22.32
N HIS A 101 11.25 -11.04 -21.48
CA HIS A 101 11.84 -10.01 -20.64
C HIS A 101 11.98 -10.47 -19.19
N GLY A 102 13.16 -10.23 -18.61
CA GLY A 102 13.40 -10.39 -17.18
C GLY A 102 13.47 -9.01 -16.51
N ARG A 103 13.01 -8.92 -15.26
CA ARG A 103 13.12 -7.72 -14.45
C ARG A 103 13.40 -8.04 -13.00
N PHE A 104 14.04 -7.11 -12.31
CA PHE A 104 14.15 -7.04 -10.87
C PHE A 104 13.44 -5.78 -10.41
N ASP A 105 12.76 -5.85 -9.27
CA ASP A 105 11.92 -4.76 -8.80
C ASP A 105 11.86 -4.75 -7.27
N LEU A 106 11.74 -3.56 -6.70
CA LEU A 106 11.37 -3.30 -5.31
C LEU A 106 10.01 -2.60 -5.33
N PRO A 107 8.90 -3.33 -5.57
CA PRO A 107 7.61 -2.69 -5.83
C PRO A 107 7.20 -1.74 -4.73
N HIS A 108 7.39 -2.15 -3.47
CA HIS A 108 7.00 -1.37 -2.30
C HIS A 108 7.98 -1.60 -1.16
N VAL A 109 8.46 -0.52 -0.56
CA VAL A 109 9.16 -0.51 0.74
C VAL A 109 8.55 0.60 1.57
N THR A 110 7.88 0.28 2.68
CA THR A 110 7.19 1.26 3.51
C THR A 110 7.77 1.36 4.90
N LEU A 111 7.72 2.56 5.45
CA LEU A 111 7.99 2.86 6.83
C LEU A 111 6.70 3.38 7.49
N ASN A 112 6.21 2.64 8.47
CA ASN A 112 5.04 2.97 9.26
C ASN A 112 5.44 3.51 10.62
N MET A 113 4.93 4.68 10.98
CA MET A 113 5.13 5.31 12.29
C MET A 113 3.80 5.66 12.92
N GLY A 114 3.73 5.51 14.24
CA GLY A 114 2.57 5.92 15.01
C GLY A 114 2.97 6.52 16.35
N TYR A 115 2.13 7.42 16.86
CA TYR A 115 2.30 8.01 18.17
C TYR A 115 0.99 8.09 18.94
N ASN A 116 1.02 7.69 20.20
CA ASN A 116 -0.12 7.77 21.12
C ASN A 116 0.08 8.96 22.09
N PHE A 117 -0.69 10.04 21.87
CA PHE A 117 -0.67 11.22 22.72
C PHE A 117 -1.37 10.99 24.07
N GLY A 118 -2.10 9.88 24.21
CA GLY A 118 -2.98 9.64 25.34
C GLY A 118 -4.38 10.23 25.14
N HIS A 119 -5.27 9.96 26.10
CA HIS A 119 -6.67 10.46 26.07
C HIS A 119 -7.44 10.14 24.78
N GLY A 120 -7.08 9.04 24.07
CA GLY A 120 -7.70 8.63 22.82
C GLY A 120 -7.22 9.38 21.57
N TRP A 121 -6.20 10.23 21.68
CA TRP A 121 -5.55 10.87 20.54
C TRP A 121 -4.39 10.01 20.02
N THR A 122 -4.36 9.76 18.71
CA THR A 122 -3.29 9.04 18.04
C THR A 122 -2.96 9.69 16.71
N MET A 123 -1.73 9.52 16.26
CA MET A 123 -1.24 9.89 14.94
C MET A 123 -0.71 8.64 14.24
N GLY A 124 -0.87 8.55 12.95
CA GLY A 124 -0.21 7.56 12.10
C GLY A 124 0.36 8.22 10.86
N MET A 125 1.46 7.65 10.38
CA MET A 125 2.15 8.06 9.16
C MET A 125 2.69 6.83 8.44
N GLU A 126 2.58 6.81 7.12
CA GLU A 126 3.15 5.80 6.25
C GLU A 126 3.88 6.49 5.09
N ILE A 127 5.16 6.18 4.94
CA ILE A 127 6.00 6.63 3.84
C ILE A 127 6.32 5.42 2.97
N GLU A 128 6.01 5.50 1.70
CA GLU A 128 6.29 4.47 0.71
C GLU A 128 7.41 4.89 -0.23
N PHE A 129 8.28 3.92 -0.54
CA PHE A 129 9.28 4.00 -1.59
C PHE A 129 8.88 2.99 -2.65
N GLU A 130 8.37 3.45 -3.79
CA GLU A 130 8.04 2.60 -4.93
C GLU A 130 9.22 2.47 -5.89
N HIS A 131 9.40 1.27 -6.46
CA HIS A 131 10.40 0.96 -7.48
C HIS A 131 11.83 1.46 -7.17
N GLY A 132 12.26 1.34 -5.93
CA GLY A 132 13.59 1.76 -5.48
C GLY A 132 13.69 3.23 -5.07
N GLY A 133 12.58 3.99 -5.09
CA GLY A 133 12.53 5.35 -4.54
C GLY A 133 13.15 6.39 -5.46
N THR A 134 14.25 7.02 -5.06
CA THR A 134 14.79 8.24 -5.69
C THR A 134 15.79 8.00 -6.82
N GLU A 135 15.87 6.80 -7.38
CA GLU A 135 16.77 6.53 -8.50
C GLU A 135 16.28 7.16 -9.81
N SER A 136 17.23 7.43 -10.72
CA SER A 136 16.89 7.93 -12.05
C SER A 136 16.42 6.79 -12.96
N ALA A 137 15.33 7.00 -13.68
CA ALA A 137 14.88 6.12 -14.76
C ALA A 137 14.83 6.87 -16.08
N VAL A 138 14.85 6.12 -17.17
CA VAL A 138 14.49 6.63 -18.48
C VAL A 138 13.03 6.29 -18.68
N GLU A 139 12.15 7.28 -18.68
CA GLU A 139 10.77 7.10 -19.08
C GLU A 139 10.70 7.07 -20.60
N ILE A 140 10.04 6.06 -21.12
CA ILE A 140 9.74 5.95 -22.55
C ILE A 140 8.27 6.29 -22.67
N ASP A 141 7.96 7.53 -23.03
CA ASP A 141 6.60 7.94 -23.29
C ASP A 141 6.17 7.42 -24.67
N ALA A 142 5.30 6.43 -24.65
CA ALA A 142 4.77 5.79 -25.84
C ALA A 142 3.39 6.35 -26.23
N ASP A 143 2.80 7.20 -25.43
CA ASP A 143 1.44 7.72 -25.64
C ASP A 143 1.44 8.99 -26.52
N GLU A 144 2.59 9.59 -26.77
CA GLU A 144 2.73 10.78 -27.58
C GLU A 144 3.11 10.42 -29.02
N SER A 145 2.11 10.48 -29.91
CA SER A 145 2.20 10.50 -31.40
C SER A 145 3.09 9.47 -32.11
N GLY A 146 3.55 8.43 -31.44
CA GLY A 146 4.34 7.35 -32.05
C GLY A 146 5.80 7.66 -32.23
N GLU A 147 6.32 8.71 -31.66
CA GLU A 147 7.73 9.03 -31.54
C GLU A 147 8.29 8.49 -30.21
N TYR A 148 9.50 7.95 -30.28
CA TYR A 148 10.23 7.45 -29.13
C TYR A 148 10.94 8.64 -28.48
N GLU A 149 10.35 9.25 -27.46
CA GLU A 149 11.08 10.20 -26.63
C GLU A 149 11.55 9.49 -25.37
N ALA A 150 12.86 9.46 -25.17
CA ALA A 150 13.46 8.97 -23.95
C ALA A 150 13.82 10.16 -23.07
N GLU A 151 12.99 10.46 -22.09
CA GLU A 151 13.33 11.44 -21.07
C GLU A 151 13.93 10.73 -19.85
N THR A 152 14.94 11.34 -19.25
CA THR A 152 15.51 10.84 -18.00
C THR A 152 14.76 11.46 -16.85
N GLU A 153 13.83 10.72 -16.28
CA GLU A 153 13.13 11.11 -15.07
C GLU A 153 13.71 10.39 -13.83
N ARG A 154 13.31 10.83 -12.65
CA ARG A 154 13.58 10.06 -11.43
C ARG A 154 12.78 8.77 -11.49
N GLY A 155 13.48 7.63 -11.46
CA GLY A 155 12.84 6.33 -11.33
C GLY A 155 12.39 6.11 -9.89
N GLY A 156 11.21 5.52 -9.76
CA GLY A 156 10.58 5.29 -8.48
C GLY A 156 9.97 6.55 -7.86
N GLU A 157 9.15 6.33 -6.86
CA GLU A 157 8.41 7.38 -6.17
C GLU A 157 8.67 7.29 -4.66
N VAL A 158 8.70 8.44 -3.98
CA VAL A 158 8.60 8.53 -2.52
C VAL A 158 7.32 9.27 -2.19
N ALA A 159 6.36 8.55 -1.67
CA ALA A 159 5.03 9.06 -1.37
C ALA A 159 4.73 9.07 0.13
N LEU A 160 4.04 10.09 0.59
CA LEU A 160 3.38 10.08 1.89
C LEU A 160 1.99 9.49 1.69
N GLU A 161 1.86 8.16 1.84
CA GLU A 161 0.59 7.47 1.63
C GLU A 161 -0.43 7.77 2.71
N GLN A 162 0.03 7.95 3.95
CA GLN A 162 -0.83 8.28 5.06
C GLN A 162 -0.17 9.28 5.99
N PHE A 163 -0.95 10.27 6.41
CA PHE A 163 -0.66 11.12 7.57
C PHE A 163 -1.98 11.57 8.17
N TRP A 164 -2.30 11.05 9.35
CA TRP A 164 -3.58 11.34 9.98
C TRP A 164 -3.49 11.51 11.49
N ILE A 165 -4.43 12.29 12.01
CA ILE A 165 -4.71 12.42 13.44
C ILE A 165 -6.08 11.81 13.70
N ASN A 166 -6.18 10.99 14.73
CA ASN A 166 -7.40 10.30 15.12
C ASN A 166 -7.75 10.58 16.59
N LYS A 167 -9.03 10.77 16.83
CA LYS A 167 -9.60 10.85 18.17
C LYS A 167 -10.60 9.72 18.39
N ALA A 168 -10.33 8.89 19.39
CA ALA A 168 -11.22 7.80 19.81
C ALA A 168 -12.16 8.25 20.93
N PHE A 169 -13.41 7.80 20.83
CA PHE A 169 -14.48 8.00 21.78
C PHE A 169 -15.11 6.67 22.16
N ALA A 170 -15.75 6.60 23.32
CA ALA A 170 -16.50 5.41 23.78
C ALA A 170 -15.72 4.10 23.67
N GLY A 171 -14.41 4.14 24.00
CA GLY A 171 -13.55 2.96 23.94
C GLY A 171 -13.30 2.46 22.50
N GLY A 172 -13.26 3.34 21.51
CA GLY A 172 -13.03 3.00 20.11
C GLY A 172 -14.26 2.55 19.34
N LYS A 173 -15.45 2.61 19.97
CA LYS A 173 -16.70 2.35 19.27
C LYS A 173 -17.03 3.42 18.23
N PHE A 174 -16.56 4.63 18.45
CA PHE A 174 -16.68 5.77 17.55
C PHE A 174 -15.36 6.54 17.54
N ASN A 175 -14.86 6.87 16.36
CA ASN A 175 -13.60 7.59 16.17
C ASN A 175 -13.77 8.60 15.02
N ILE A 176 -13.04 9.70 15.12
CA ILE A 176 -12.89 10.70 14.07
C ILE A 176 -11.44 10.74 13.66
N LYS A 177 -11.16 10.58 12.38
CA LYS A 177 -9.81 10.61 11.80
C LYS A 177 -9.77 11.61 10.65
N ALA A 178 -8.76 12.46 10.60
CA ALA A 178 -8.58 13.46 9.57
C ALA A 178 -7.11 13.51 9.09
N GLY A 179 -6.90 13.78 7.82
CA GLY A 179 -5.60 13.86 7.16
C GLY A 179 -5.58 13.09 5.85
N GLU A 180 -4.39 12.71 5.39
CA GLU A 180 -4.24 11.77 4.26
C GLU A 180 -4.55 10.36 4.75
N ILE A 181 -5.61 9.77 4.23
CA ILE A 181 -6.18 8.52 4.72
C ILE A 181 -6.52 7.57 3.57
N ILE A 182 -6.41 6.27 3.83
CA ILE A 182 -6.81 5.23 2.86
C ILE A 182 -8.33 5.30 2.64
N ILE A 183 -8.75 5.37 1.39
CA ILE A 183 -10.14 5.25 0.97
C ILE A 183 -10.53 3.77 1.02
N PRO A 184 -11.47 3.34 1.87
CA PRO A 184 -11.66 1.93 2.21
C PRO A 184 -12.49 1.15 1.17
N VAL A 185 -12.29 1.44 -0.11
CA VAL A 185 -13.02 0.83 -1.24
C VAL A 185 -12.16 -0.20 -1.93
N GLY A 186 -12.73 -1.37 -2.18
CA GLY A 186 -12.01 -2.52 -2.70
C GLY A 186 -11.37 -3.37 -1.60
N GLU A 187 -11.13 -4.62 -1.92
CA GLU A 187 -10.52 -5.57 -0.99
C GLU A 187 -9.00 -5.47 -1.03
N ILE A 188 -8.42 -5.34 -2.22
CA ILE A 188 -6.98 -5.26 -2.42
C ILE A 188 -6.43 -3.91 -1.92
N ASN A 189 -7.16 -2.82 -2.17
CA ASN A 189 -6.79 -1.51 -1.66
C ASN A 189 -6.82 -1.45 -0.13
N ALA A 190 -7.87 -1.96 0.50
CA ALA A 190 -7.99 -1.95 1.95
C ALA A 190 -6.98 -2.86 2.68
N TYR A 191 -6.50 -3.93 2.00
CA TYR A 191 -5.57 -4.93 2.55
C TYR A 191 -4.37 -5.13 1.62
N HIS A 192 -3.74 -4.03 1.20
CA HIS A 192 -2.71 -3.97 0.15
C HIS A 192 -1.35 -4.56 0.53
N MET A 193 -1.07 -4.76 1.82
CA MET A 193 0.22 -5.28 2.27
C MET A 193 0.55 -6.66 1.67
N PRO A 194 1.82 -6.93 1.32
CA PRO A 194 2.20 -8.14 0.56
C PRO A 194 1.96 -9.47 1.28
N ASN A 195 1.78 -9.47 2.59
CA ASN A 195 1.39 -10.67 3.34
C ASN A 195 -0.12 -10.99 3.27
N ASN A 196 -0.94 -10.09 2.74
CA ASN A 196 -2.39 -10.24 2.63
C ASN A 196 -2.84 -10.91 1.32
N PHE A 197 -1.93 -11.31 0.45
CA PHE A 197 -2.22 -12.07 -0.78
C PHE A 197 -1.11 -13.09 -1.06
N PHE A 198 -1.45 -14.15 -1.82
CA PHE A 198 -0.50 -15.21 -2.13
C PHE A 198 0.38 -14.89 -3.33
N SER A 199 -0.16 -14.24 -4.35
CA SER A 199 0.59 -13.87 -5.56
C SER A 199 1.83 -13.03 -5.24
N VAL A 200 2.81 -13.05 -6.13
CA VAL A 200 4.02 -12.24 -6.00
C VAL A 200 3.67 -10.75 -6.09
N TYR A 201 2.84 -10.37 -7.07
CA TYR A 201 2.28 -9.03 -7.18
C TYR A 201 0.83 -8.98 -6.68
N ARG A 202 0.32 -7.80 -6.36
CA ARG A 202 -1.09 -7.55 -5.98
C ARG A 202 -2.07 -8.12 -7.04
N SER A 203 -3.33 -8.30 -6.65
CA SER A 203 -4.43 -8.62 -7.58
C SER A 203 -4.49 -7.62 -8.70
N GLU A 204 -4.41 -8.11 -9.93
CA GLU A 204 -4.29 -7.24 -11.09
C GLU A 204 -5.59 -6.52 -11.42
N GLY A 205 -6.73 -7.23 -11.37
CA GLY A 205 -8.00 -6.69 -11.82
C GLY A 205 -8.45 -5.46 -11.05
N GLU A 206 -8.44 -5.53 -9.72
CA GLU A 206 -8.81 -4.38 -8.88
C GLU A 206 -7.77 -3.28 -8.97
N ALA A 207 -6.47 -3.62 -8.96
CA ALA A 207 -5.36 -2.67 -9.05
C ALA A 207 -5.30 -1.94 -10.41
N LYS A 208 -5.80 -2.54 -11.50
CA LYS A 208 -5.91 -1.88 -12.80
C LYS A 208 -7.12 -0.95 -12.91
N MET A 209 -8.13 -1.18 -12.10
CA MET A 209 -9.42 -0.46 -12.18
C MET A 209 -9.51 0.71 -11.20
N LEU A 210 -8.98 0.55 -9.99
CA LEU A 210 -9.02 1.53 -8.91
C LEU A 210 -7.63 2.10 -8.64
N PRO A 211 -7.50 3.29 -8.04
CA PRO A 211 -6.23 3.77 -7.53
C PRO A 211 -5.58 2.74 -6.62
N ASN A 212 -4.28 2.50 -6.80
CA ASN A 212 -3.51 1.61 -5.93
C ASN A 212 -3.16 2.35 -4.65
N THR A 213 -3.26 1.63 -3.52
CA THR A 213 -3.13 2.22 -2.19
C THR A 213 -3.89 3.56 -2.15
N TRP A 214 -5.16 3.51 -2.56
CA TRP A 214 -5.97 4.69 -2.75
C TRP A 214 -6.09 5.52 -1.48
N HIS A 215 -5.39 6.63 -1.43
CA HIS A 215 -5.38 7.56 -0.31
C HIS A 215 -5.75 8.98 -0.78
N GLN A 216 -6.38 9.75 0.08
CA GLN A 216 -6.74 11.14 -0.15
C GLN A 216 -6.88 11.89 1.17
N VAL A 217 -6.69 13.21 1.12
CA VAL A 217 -7.02 14.08 2.24
C VAL A 217 -8.54 14.04 2.48
N GLY A 218 -8.94 13.73 3.71
CA GLY A 218 -10.34 13.58 4.04
C GLY A 218 -10.62 13.51 5.53
N LEU A 219 -11.91 13.34 5.83
CA LEU A 219 -12.45 13.13 7.16
C LEU A 219 -13.10 11.75 7.21
N SER A 220 -12.71 10.92 8.16
CA SER A 220 -13.25 9.58 8.39
C SER A 220 -13.95 9.51 9.75
N LEU A 221 -15.15 8.92 9.73
CA LEU A 221 -15.86 8.44 10.91
C LEU A 221 -15.80 6.91 10.90
N TRP A 222 -15.20 6.30 11.92
CA TRP A 222 -15.03 4.86 11.95
C TRP A 222 -15.17 4.29 13.36
N GLY A 223 -15.37 2.99 13.45
CA GLY A 223 -15.44 2.34 14.74
C GLY A 223 -15.64 0.82 14.66
N ARG A 224 -15.68 0.23 15.87
CA ARG A 224 -16.03 -1.18 16.06
C ARG A 224 -17.09 -1.33 17.12
N VAL A 225 -18.13 -2.09 16.77
CA VAL A 225 -19.23 -2.44 17.68
C VAL A 225 -19.48 -3.95 17.52
N SER A 226 -19.22 -4.73 18.58
CA SER A 226 -19.24 -6.20 18.53
C SER A 226 -18.37 -6.72 17.37
N ASP A 227 -18.94 -7.53 16.51
CA ASP A 227 -18.29 -8.15 15.36
C ASP A 227 -18.29 -7.28 14.09
N TRP A 228 -18.73 -6.05 14.21
CA TRP A 228 -18.81 -5.12 13.09
C TRP A 228 -17.76 -4.02 13.18
N ARG A 229 -17.04 -3.79 12.07
CA ARG A 229 -16.25 -2.59 11.82
C ARG A 229 -16.95 -1.77 10.75
N TYR A 230 -17.03 -0.47 10.94
CA TYR A 230 -17.58 0.46 9.97
C TYR A 230 -16.65 1.64 9.77
N GLU A 231 -16.70 2.23 8.58
CA GLU A 231 -15.97 3.45 8.23
C GLU A 231 -16.74 4.20 7.16
N ALA A 232 -16.88 5.52 7.31
CA ALA A 232 -17.43 6.43 6.32
C ALA A 232 -16.46 7.60 6.14
N ILE A 233 -16.18 7.96 4.89
CA ILE A 233 -15.20 8.98 4.54
C ILE A 233 -15.85 10.05 3.67
N PHE A 234 -15.46 11.29 3.92
CA PHE A 234 -15.71 12.45 3.07
C PHE A 234 -14.38 12.98 2.53
N THR A 235 -14.27 13.16 1.21
CA THR A 235 -13.04 13.58 0.52
C THR A 235 -13.37 14.33 -0.78
N SER A 236 -12.33 14.77 -1.52
CA SER A 236 -12.50 15.29 -2.88
C SER A 236 -12.85 14.19 -3.88
N GLY A 237 -13.50 14.54 -4.99
CA GLY A 237 -13.70 13.62 -6.11
C GLY A 237 -12.40 13.33 -6.86
N LEU A 238 -12.41 12.28 -7.69
CA LEU A 238 -11.29 11.95 -8.58
C LEU A 238 -11.18 12.94 -9.74
N ASP A 239 -10.00 13.04 -10.34
CA ASP A 239 -9.77 13.81 -11.56
C ASP A 239 -10.04 12.95 -12.81
N ALA A 240 -11.10 13.29 -13.56
CA ALA A 240 -11.49 12.54 -14.74
C ALA A 240 -10.49 12.63 -15.92
N GLU A 241 -9.62 13.62 -15.95
CA GLU A 241 -8.60 13.73 -17.01
C GLU A 241 -7.53 12.64 -16.93
N ARG A 242 -7.45 11.96 -15.78
CA ARG A 242 -6.56 10.82 -15.55
C ARG A 242 -7.21 9.47 -15.83
N PHE A 243 -8.46 9.46 -16.34
CA PHE A 243 -9.16 8.22 -16.68
C PHE A 243 -8.80 7.74 -18.08
N GLY A 244 -8.83 6.43 -18.30
CA GLY A 244 -8.50 5.86 -19.61
C GLY A 244 -9.07 4.46 -19.81
N HIS A 245 -9.01 3.93 -21.03
CA HIS A 245 -9.59 2.61 -21.34
C HIS A 245 -8.86 1.47 -20.62
N ASN A 246 -7.55 1.53 -20.52
CA ASN A 246 -6.69 0.47 -19.96
C ASN A 246 -6.55 0.56 -18.43
N CYS A 247 -6.91 1.68 -17.83
CA CYS A 247 -6.74 1.96 -16.41
C CYS A 247 -8.03 2.39 -15.70
N TYR A 248 -9.12 2.57 -16.45
CA TYR A 248 -10.40 3.10 -15.96
C TYR A 248 -10.21 4.36 -15.11
N VAL A 249 -10.36 4.29 -13.76
CA VAL A 249 -10.20 5.44 -12.86
C VAL A 249 -8.90 5.39 -12.02
N HIS A 250 -8.01 4.46 -12.30
CA HIS A 250 -6.81 4.17 -11.51
C HIS A 250 -5.97 5.41 -11.18
N TYR A 251 -5.67 6.24 -12.16
CA TYR A 251 -4.86 7.45 -11.95
C TYR A 251 -5.66 8.65 -11.45
N GLY A 252 -6.97 8.53 -11.27
CA GLY A 252 -7.84 9.64 -10.89
C GLY A 252 -7.57 10.26 -9.52
N ALA A 253 -6.84 9.57 -8.65
CA ALA A 253 -6.40 10.09 -7.37
C ALA A 253 -5.12 10.93 -7.45
N THR A 254 -4.41 10.93 -8.58
CA THR A 254 -3.21 11.77 -8.79
C THR A 254 -3.58 13.21 -9.12
N SER A 255 -2.63 14.13 -9.00
CA SER A 255 -2.82 15.54 -9.30
C SER A 255 -1.59 16.06 -10.07
N PRO A 256 -1.77 16.98 -11.02
CA PRO A 256 -0.66 17.66 -11.67
C PRO A 256 -0.02 18.76 -10.79
N TYR A 257 -0.54 18.96 -9.58
CA TYR A 257 -0.06 19.95 -8.61
C TYR A 257 0.42 19.28 -7.33
N GLU A 258 1.08 20.03 -6.47
CA GLU A 258 1.46 19.63 -5.11
C GLU A 258 0.24 19.49 -4.17
N TYR A 259 -0.96 19.82 -4.67
CA TYR A 259 -2.23 19.71 -3.95
C TYR A 259 -3.32 19.03 -4.79
N LYS A 260 -4.34 18.51 -4.16
CA LYS A 260 -5.52 17.94 -4.84
C LYS A 260 -6.55 19.02 -5.13
N LEU A 261 -7.16 18.96 -6.31
CA LEU A 261 -8.30 19.82 -6.63
C LEU A 261 -9.52 19.42 -5.81
N GLY A 262 -10.21 20.37 -5.24
CA GLY A 262 -11.39 20.19 -4.37
C GLY A 262 -12.66 20.86 -4.92
N ASN A 263 -12.84 20.88 -6.25
CA ASN A 263 -14.01 21.50 -6.89
C ASN A 263 -15.28 20.67 -6.72
N VAL A 264 -15.14 19.36 -6.55
CA VAL A 264 -16.23 18.40 -6.28
C VAL A 264 -15.84 17.44 -5.19
N TYR A 265 -16.83 16.85 -4.56
CA TYR A 265 -16.64 16.00 -3.39
C TYR A 265 -17.12 14.59 -3.65
N ALA A 266 -16.65 13.68 -2.79
CA ALA A 266 -17.00 12.28 -2.81
C ALA A 266 -17.18 11.72 -1.40
N GLY A 267 -17.93 10.64 -1.31
CA GLY A 267 -18.04 9.84 -0.11
C GLY A 267 -17.68 8.39 -0.38
N ALA A 268 -17.07 7.77 0.61
CA ALA A 268 -16.79 6.34 0.61
C ALA A 268 -17.27 5.72 1.92
N ALA A 269 -17.69 4.46 1.88
CA ALA A 269 -18.08 3.72 3.07
C ALA A 269 -17.64 2.26 2.97
N ARG A 270 -17.37 1.67 4.14
CA ARG A 270 -17.06 0.24 4.30
C ARG A 270 -17.67 -0.31 5.56
N ILE A 271 -18.13 -1.53 5.48
CA ILE A 271 -18.54 -2.34 6.62
C ILE A 271 -17.91 -3.72 6.52
N ASP A 272 -17.32 -4.18 7.63
CA ASP A 272 -16.75 -5.52 7.76
C ASP A 272 -17.47 -6.27 8.88
N ASN A 273 -17.76 -7.55 8.65
CA ASN A 273 -18.37 -8.45 9.61
C ASN A 273 -17.43 -9.60 9.96
N TYR A 274 -17.26 -9.88 11.26
CA TYR A 274 -16.41 -10.90 11.83
C TYR A 274 -17.20 -11.91 12.68
N SER A 275 -18.52 -11.98 12.58
CA SER A 275 -19.39 -12.86 13.41
C SER A 275 -19.06 -14.33 13.25
N ILE A 276 -18.51 -14.74 12.11
CA ILE A 276 -18.11 -16.11 11.86
C ILE A 276 -16.61 -16.24 12.18
N PRO A 277 -16.21 -17.03 13.20
CA PRO A 277 -14.81 -17.18 13.57
C PRO A 277 -13.92 -17.56 12.36
N GLY A 278 -12.87 -16.77 12.11
CA GLY A 278 -11.95 -16.96 11.00
C GLY A 278 -12.49 -16.57 9.62
N VAL A 279 -13.63 -15.87 9.58
CA VAL A 279 -14.20 -15.32 8.34
C VAL A 279 -14.43 -13.83 8.50
N ARG A 280 -13.99 -13.05 7.52
CA ARG A 280 -14.33 -11.65 7.34
C ARG A 280 -15.15 -11.50 6.07
N LEU A 281 -16.28 -10.82 6.17
CA LEU A 281 -17.10 -10.40 5.04
C LEU A 281 -17.05 -8.88 4.97
N SER A 282 -16.89 -8.31 3.78
CA SER A 282 -16.69 -6.89 3.56
C SER A 282 -17.61 -6.37 2.46
N LEU A 283 -18.21 -5.22 2.69
CA LEU A 283 -18.93 -4.45 1.67
C LEU A 283 -18.42 -3.02 1.70
N SER A 284 -18.09 -2.47 0.55
CA SER A 284 -17.62 -1.08 0.43
C SER A 284 -18.17 -0.42 -0.81
N GLY A 285 -18.22 0.91 -0.79
CA GLY A 285 -18.70 1.69 -1.91
C GLY A 285 -18.14 3.11 -1.92
N TYR A 286 -18.19 3.73 -3.09
CA TYR A 286 -17.77 5.11 -3.34
C TYR A 286 -18.79 5.76 -4.26
N TYR A 287 -19.08 7.03 -3.98
CA TYR A 287 -19.85 7.90 -4.86
C TYR A 287 -19.27 9.31 -4.86
N GLY A 288 -19.03 9.86 -6.06
CA GLY A 288 -18.54 11.22 -6.20
C GLY A 288 -18.62 11.73 -7.62
N TYR A 289 -18.54 13.05 -7.76
CA TYR A 289 -18.39 13.70 -9.06
C TYR A 289 -16.92 13.81 -9.42
N THR A 290 -16.60 13.73 -10.73
CA THR A 290 -15.20 13.64 -11.17
C THR A 290 -14.82 14.73 -12.16
N PHE A 291 -15.70 15.09 -13.08
CA PHE A 291 -15.36 15.91 -14.23
C PHE A 291 -14.95 17.35 -13.89
N LYS A 292 -15.58 17.95 -12.86
CA LYS A 292 -15.24 19.32 -12.43
C LYS A 292 -14.00 19.40 -11.55
N ASN A 293 -13.38 18.28 -11.24
CA ASN A 293 -12.08 18.22 -10.59
C ASN A 293 -10.91 18.28 -11.59
N THR A 294 -11.17 18.77 -12.79
CA THR A 294 -10.18 19.06 -13.82
C THR A 294 -9.79 20.53 -13.81
N GLU A 295 -8.68 20.88 -14.43
CA GLU A 295 -8.21 22.26 -14.57
C GLU A 295 -8.93 23.08 -15.64
N ARG A 296 -9.86 22.48 -16.37
CA ARG A 296 -10.47 23.11 -17.54
C ARG A 296 -11.37 24.28 -17.17
N LYS A 297 -11.33 25.32 -18.02
CA LYS A 297 -12.21 26.47 -17.86
C LYS A 297 -13.67 26.07 -18.08
N ALA A 298 -14.54 26.60 -17.25
CA ALA A 298 -15.97 26.43 -17.40
C ALA A 298 -16.48 26.94 -18.75
N SER A 299 -17.38 26.16 -19.36
CA SER A 299 -18.13 26.52 -20.56
C SER A 299 -19.53 25.95 -20.43
N ALA A 300 -20.47 26.45 -21.25
CA ALA A 300 -21.85 25.92 -21.24
C ALA A 300 -21.92 24.42 -21.55
N SER A 301 -20.96 23.85 -22.29
CA SER A 301 -20.84 22.42 -22.52
C SER A 301 -20.23 21.69 -21.34
N TYR A 302 -19.24 22.29 -20.69
CA TYR A 302 -18.59 21.78 -19.48
C TYR A 302 -19.58 21.66 -18.30
N ASP A 303 -20.42 22.68 -18.13
CA ASP A 303 -21.40 22.71 -17.03
C ASP A 303 -22.47 21.62 -17.10
N LYS A 304 -22.69 21.05 -18.28
CA LYS A 304 -23.66 19.96 -18.52
C LYS A 304 -23.11 18.57 -18.28
N VAL A 305 -21.80 18.44 -18.00
CA VAL A 305 -21.13 17.16 -17.76
C VAL A 305 -20.74 17.09 -16.30
N HIS A 306 -21.15 16.03 -15.62
CA HIS A 306 -20.90 15.86 -14.19
C HIS A 306 -19.91 14.74 -13.88
N GLY A 307 -19.97 13.63 -14.64
CA GLY A 307 -19.13 12.47 -14.41
C GLY A 307 -19.34 11.86 -13.03
N ALA A 308 -20.58 11.51 -12.71
CA ALA A 308 -20.88 10.82 -11.46
C ALA A 308 -20.32 9.40 -11.49
N LEU A 309 -19.41 9.11 -10.57
CA LEU A 309 -18.75 7.81 -10.41
C LEU A 309 -19.36 7.08 -9.22
N SER A 310 -19.83 5.85 -9.47
CA SER A 310 -20.31 4.92 -8.45
C SER A 310 -19.47 3.66 -8.47
N ILE A 311 -18.96 3.22 -7.32
CA ILE A 311 -18.20 1.97 -7.17
C ILE A 311 -18.83 1.17 -6.04
N GLY A 312 -19.07 -0.12 -6.28
CA GLY A 312 -19.47 -1.10 -5.28
C GLY A 312 -18.47 -2.24 -5.24
N SER A 313 -18.06 -2.67 -4.06
CA SER A 313 -17.13 -3.77 -3.90
C SER A 313 -17.54 -4.68 -2.74
N PHE A 314 -17.54 -5.97 -3.01
CA PHE A 314 -17.69 -7.04 -2.03
C PHE A 314 -16.35 -7.78 -1.89
N GLY A 315 -15.99 -8.12 -0.66
CA GLY A 315 -14.81 -8.92 -0.37
C GLY A 315 -15.06 -9.93 0.74
N PHE A 316 -14.28 -10.99 0.75
CA PHE A 316 -14.26 -11.93 1.87
C PHE A 316 -12.88 -12.53 2.07
N GLU A 317 -12.59 -12.91 3.32
CA GLU A 317 -11.46 -13.74 3.69
C GLU A 317 -11.93 -14.83 4.65
N MET A 318 -11.54 -16.07 4.38
CA MET A 318 -11.69 -17.20 5.29
C MET A 318 -10.30 -17.76 5.65
N ASN A 319 -10.01 -17.83 6.94
CA ASN A 319 -8.78 -18.46 7.49
C ASN A 319 -9.17 -19.54 8.50
N ARG A 320 -9.43 -20.76 7.99
CA ARG A 320 -9.89 -21.91 8.79
C ARG A 320 -9.33 -23.21 8.21
N TRP A 321 -9.14 -24.20 9.08
CA TRP A 321 -8.76 -25.57 8.69
C TRP A 321 -7.49 -25.64 7.83
N ASN A 322 -6.51 -24.78 8.10
CA ASN A 322 -5.28 -24.63 7.32
C ASN A 322 -5.47 -24.06 5.89
N TRP A 323 -6.68 -23.65 5.54
CA TRP A 323 -7.00 -22.93 4.32
C TRP A 323 -7.05 -21.44 4.57
N ILE A 324 -6.54 -20.69 3.63
CA ILE A 324 -6.86 -19.28 3.46
C ILE A 324 -7.53 -19.15 2.09
N VAL A 325 -8.75 -18.61 2.07
CA VAL A 325 -9.50 -18.33 0.84
C VAL A 325 -9.90 -16.87 0.87
N ARG A 326 -9.62 -16.14 -0.21
CA ARG A 326 -9.97 -14.74 -0.37
C ARG A 326 -10.65 -14.51 -1.70
N GLY A 327 -11.61 -13.61 -1.71
CA GLY A 327 -12.28 -13.21 -2.94
C GLY A 327 -12.71 -11.77 -2.91
N ASN A 328 -12.78 -11.18 -4.09
CA ASN A 328 -13.27 -9.83 -4.30
C ASN A 328 -14.13 -9.76 -5.56
N ALA A 329 -15.11 -8.85 -5.54
CA ALA A 329 -15.91 -8.50 -6.69
C ALA A 329 -16.19 -7.01 -6.65
N THR A 330 -15.69 -6.28 -7.63
CA THR A 330 -15.82 -4.83 -7.73
C THR A 330 -16.46 -4.46 -9.05
N TYR A 331 -17.47 -3.60 -8.99
CA TYR A 331 -18.15 -3.05 -10.15
C TYR A 331 -18.21 -1.53 -10.04
N SER A 332 -18.03 -0.86 -11.16
CA SER A 332 -18.09 0.59 -11.23
C SER A 332 -18.91 1.07 -12.42
N HIS A 333 -19.63 2.17 -12.20
CA HIS A 333 -20.37 2.90 -13.22
C HIS A 333 -19.98 4.38 -13.20
N LEU A 334 -19.72 4.93 -14.38
CA LEU A 334 -19.37 6.33 -14.62
C LEU A 334 -20.35 6.95 -15.61
N ASP A 335 -21.12 7.90 -15.14
CA ASP A 335 -22.01 8.69 -15.99
C ASP A 335 -21.20 9.62 -16.93
N ASP A 336 -21.79 9.95 -18.06
CA ASP A 336 -21.25 10.90 -19.03
C ASP A 336 -19.86 10.53 -19.64
N ALA A 337 -19.35 9.30 -19.48
CA ALA A 337 -18.04 8.88 -19.93
C ALA A 337 -17.73 9.25 -21.40
N THR A 338 -18.69 9.01 -22.31
CA THR A 338 -18.55 9.39 -23.74
C THR A 338 -18.53 10.90 -23.94
N LYS A 339 -19.35 11.66 -23.19
CA LYS A 339 -19.36 13.12 -23.27
C LYS A 339 -18.06 13.70 -22.73
N MET A 340 -17.55 13.17 -21.63
CA MET A 340 -16.24 13.57 -21.08
C MET A 340 -15.11 13.34 -22.09
N THR A 341 -15.00 12.15 -22.66
CA THR A 341 -14.01 11.85 -23.71
C THR A 341 -14.13 12.81 -24.91
N THR A 342 -15.37 13.07 -25.36
CA THR A 342 -15.61 13.98 -26.50
C THR A 342 -15.19 15.40 -26.14
N PHE A 343 -15.53 15.87 -24.95
CA PHE A 343 -15.17 17.20 -24.48
C PHE A 343 -13.65 17.36 -24.36
N MET A 344 -12.97 16.40 -23.74
CA MET A 344 -11.51 16.43 -23.56
C MET A 344 -10.79 16.44 -24.90
N ASN A 345 -11.27 15.69 -25.90
CA ASN A 345 -10.71 15.69 -27.24
C ASN A 345 -11.01 16.98 -28.04
N ALA A 346 -12.09 17.70 -27.71
CA ALA A 346 -12.41 18.99 -28.33
C ALA A 346 -11.54 20.13 -27.76
N PHE A 347 -11.01 19.99 -26.55
CA PHE A 347 -10.20 20.98 -25.84
C PHE A 347 -8.93 20.32 -25.29
N PRO A 348 -8.00 19.89 -26.15
CA PRO A 348 -6.77 19.25 -25.69
C PRO A 348 -5.96 20.24 -24.84
N LYS A 349 -5.50 19.79 -23.68
CA LYS A 349 -4.72 20.62 -22.74
C LYS A 349 -3.30 20.88 -23.22
N HIS A 350 -2.74 19.89 -23.83
CA HIS A 350 -1.34 19.90 -24.21
C HIS A 350 -1.25 19.95 -25.72
N THR A 351 -0.67 21.00 -26.20
CA THR A 351 0.18 20.93 -27.36
C THR A 351 1.47 20.34 -26.84
N GLN A 352 1.90 19.22 -27.37
CA GLN A 352 3.28 18.77 -27.20
C GLN A 352 4.24 19.90 -27.54
N GLN A 353 5.48 19.85 -27.11
CA GLN A 353 6.49 20.84 -27.50
C GLN A 353 6.63 21.00 -29.02
N ASP A 354 6.20 19.99 -29.77
CA ASP A 354 6.12 20.00 -31.25
C ASP A 354 4.81 20.57 -31.81
N GLY A 355 3.85 20.96 -30.96
CA GLY A 355 2.55 21.49 -31.35
C GLY A 355 1.49 20.48 -31.75
N SER A 356 1.74 19.16 -31.63
CA SER A 356 0.77 18.11 -31.96
C SER A 356 -0.24 17.93 -30.84
N PRO A 357 -1.57 18.01 -31.09
CA PRO A 357 -2.58 17.74 -30.05
C PRO A 357 -2.73 16.24 -29.83
N SER A 358 -2.41 15.77 -28.63
CA SER A 358 -2.71 14.40 -28.24
C SER A 358 -4.21 14.19 -28.00
N LYS A 359 -4.75 13.05 -28.41
CA LYS A 359 -6.14 12.67 -28.13
C LYS A 359 -6.22 12.03 -26.77
N HIS A 360 -7.19 12.47 -25.98
CA HIS A 360 -7.49 11.83 -24.70
C HIS A 360 -7.94 10.38 -24.92
N SER A 361 -7.42 9.47 -24.09
CA SER A 361 -7.83 8.07 -24.06
C SER A 361 -9.35 7.94 -23.81
N PRO A 362 -10.08 7.09 -24.54
CA PRO A 362 -11.52 6.94 -24.34
C PRO A 362 -11.79 6.33 -22.95
N ILE A 363 -12.81 6.84 -22.27
CA ILE A 363 -13.21 6.41 -20.94
C ILE A 363 -14.42 5.48 -21.05
N ALA A 364 -14.41 4.38 -20.30
CA ALA A 364 -15.52 3.46 -20.22
C ALA A 364 -16.61 3.98 -19.27
N SER A 365 -17.87 3.69 -19.58
CA SER A 365 -18.98 3.90 -18.63
C SER A 365 -19.06 2.83 -17.54
N ASN A 366 -18.49 1.64 -17.76
CA ASN A 366 -18.49 0.59 -16.76
C ASN A 366 -17.14 -0.15 -16.77
N ALA A 367 -16.77 -0.63 -15.59
CA ALA A 367 -15.65 -1.53 -15.38
C ALA A 367 -15.99 -2.56 -14.29
N TYR A 368 -15.32 -3.71 -14.31
CA TYR A 368 -15.46 -4.70 -13.25
C TYR A 368 -14.17 -5.48 -13.04
N ALA A 369 -14.00 -6.00 -11.83
CA ALA A 369 -12.95 -6.92 -11.46
C ALA A 369 -13.49 -7.95 -10.48
N VAL A 370 -13.23 -9.24 -10.74
CA VAL A 370 -13.56 -10.36 -9.84
C VAL A 370 -12.30 -11.18 -9.65
N GLY A 371 -12.03 -11.56 -8.42
CA GLY A 371 -10.88 -12.37 -8.05
C GLY A 371 -11.21 -13.41 -6.98
N LEU A 372 -10.56 -14.55 -7.07
CA LEU A 372 -10.61 -15.60 -6.06
C LEU A 372 -9.22 -16.22 -5.92
N GLU A 373 -8.74 -16.33 -4.68
CA GLU A 373 -7.54 -17.10 -4.38
C GLU A 373 -7.79 -18.08 -3.23
N ALA A 374 -7.13 -19.23 -3.28
CA ALA A 374 -7.16 -20.22 -2.23
C ALA A 374 -5.78 -20.85 -2.04
N GLY A 375 -5.36 -20.98 -0.79
CA GLY A 375 -4.11 -21.62 -0.42
C GLY A 375 -4.28 -22.58 0.75
N TYR A 376 -3.60 -23.71 0.67
CA TYR A 376 -3.57 -24.74 1.74
C TYR A 376 -2.18 -24.85 2.33
N ASN A 377 -2.09 -24.78 3.68
CA ASN A 377 -0.84 -24.94 4.40
C ASN A 377 -0.44 -26.42 4.47
N ILE A 378 0.43 -26.86 3.58
CA ILE A 378 0.90 -28.27 3.52
C ILE A 378 1.75 -28.66 4.72
N PHE A 379 2.45 -27.70 5.37
CA PHE A 379 3.24 -27.99 6.57
C PHE A 379 2.37 -28.31 7.80
N SER A 380 1.08 -28.03 7.73
CA SER A 380 0.12 -28.49 8.76
C SER A 380 0.06 -30.02 8.90
N GLN A 381 0.43 -30.77 7.86
CA GLN A 381 0.44 -32.22 7.83
C GLN A 381 1.77 -32.81 8.36
N ILE A 382 2.80 -31.99 8.54
CA ILE A 382 4.14 -32.42 8.97
C ILE A 382 4.35 -32.02 10.42
N SER A 383 4.36 -32.98 11.34
CA SER A 383 4.34 -32.76 12.79
C SER A 383 5.49 -31.88 13.30
N CYS A 384 6.70 -32.00 12.75
CA CYS A 384 7.88 -31.20 13.15
C CYS A 384 7.84 -29.74 12.62
N LEU A 385 7.03 -29.43 11.60
CA LEU A 385 6.92 -28.11 10.96
C LEU A 385 5.63 -27.37 11.31
N ARG A 386 4.54 -28.07 11.62
CA ARG A 386 3.17 -27.58 11.82
C ARG A 386 3.06 -26.27 12.59
N ASN A 387 3.83 -26.11 13.67
CA ASN A 387 3.75 -24.95 14.56
C ASN A 387 4.96 -24.01 14.43
N LYS A 388 5.89 -24.27 13.51
CA LYS A 388 7.14 -23.53 13.37
C LYS A 388 7.18 -22.71 12.09
N GLN A 389 6.70 -23.30 11.00
CA GLN A 389 6.79 -22.74 9.65
C GLN A 389 5.48 -22.97 8.91
N LYS A 390 5.25 -22.21 7.85
CA LYS A 390 4.09 -22.40 6.98
C LYS A 390 4.53 -22.49 5.54
N MET A 391 3.89 -23.37 4.79
CA MET A 391 4.07 -23.47 3.35
C MET A 391 2.71 -23.67 2.68
N TYR A 392 2.28 -22.65 1.96
CA TYR A 392 1.02 -22.67 1.21
C TYR A 392 1.25 -23.03 -0.24
N LEU A 393 0.49 -24.02 -0.74
CA LEU A 393 0.24 -24.16 -2.17
C LEU A 393 -1.01 -23.38 -2.47
N PHE A 394 -0.98 -22.52 -3.51
CA PHE A 394 -2.12 -21.67 -3.83
C PHE A 394 -2.47 -21.70 -5.31
N GLY A 395 -3.72 -21.36 -5.58
CA GLY A 395 -4.25 -21.04 -6.90
C GLY A 395 -5.02 -19.73 -6.84
N ARG A 396 -5.01 -18.97 -7.94
CA ARG A 396 -5.73 -17.72 -8.09
C ARG A 396 -6.36 -17.64 -9.48
N TYR A 397 -7.57 -17.07 -9.54
CA TYR A 397 -8.27 -16.71 -10.76
C TYR A 397 -8.77 -15.28 -10.67
N GLU A 398 -8.66 -14.53 -11.78
CA GLU A 398 -9.19 -13.18 -11.95
C GLU A 398 -9.87 -13.04 -13.32
N ASP A 399 -10.98 -12.30 -13.37
CA ASP A 399 -11.63 -11.83 -14.61
C ASP A 399 -11.93 -10.34 -14.41
N TYR A 400 -11.38 -9.49 -15.26
CA TYR A 400 -11.61 -8.07 -15.20
C TYR A 400 -11.71 -7.43 -16.58
N ASN A 401 -12.35 -6.26 -16.61
CA ASN A 401 -12.47 -5.46 -17.81
C ASN A 401 -12.55 -3.98 -17.43
N THR A 402 -11.52 -3.22 -17.77
CA THR A 402 -11.44 -1.79 -17.52
C THR A 402 -12.26 -0.97 -18.52
N TYR A 403 -12.72 -1.60 -19.62
CA TYR A 403 -13.53 -1.01 -20.68
C TYR A 403 -14.78 -1.87 -20.98
N ALA A 404 -15.60 -2.16 -19.96
CA ALA A 404 -16.72 -3.09 -20.07
C ALA A 404 -17.91 -2.55 -20.92
N ALA A 405 -18.18 -1.25 -20.82
CA ALA A 405 -19.13 -0.57 -21.70
C ALA A 405 -18.53 0.77 -22.11
N GLY A 406 -18.17 0.86 -23.33
CA GLY A 406 -17.58 2.05 -23.95
C GLY A 406 -18.26 2.37 -25.27
N ASN A 407 -17.72 3.28 -26.03
CA ASN A 407 -18.20 3.57 -27.37
C ASN A 407 -18.11 2.30 -28.23
N LYS A 408 -19.23 1.81 -28.74
CA LYS A 408 -19.30 0.59 -29.56
C LYS A 408 -18.41 0.63 -30.81
N LYS A 409 -17.99 1.82 -31.24
CA LYS A 409 -17.11 2.01 -32.41
C LYS A 409 -15.64 1.72 -32.14
N VAL A 410 -15.24 1.67 -30.85
CA VAL A 410 -13.84 1.41 -30.44
C VAL A 410 -13.87 0.28 -29.43
N ALA A 411 -13.52 -0.93 -29.88
CA ALA A 411 -13.51 -2.11 -29.02
C ALA A 411 -12.07 -2.41 -28.60
N TYR A 412 -11.69 -2.01 -27.40
CA TYR A 412 -10.44 -2.41 -26.74
C TYR A 412 -10.59 -3.80 -26.12
N LYS A 413 -10.61 -4.83 -26.97
CA LYS A 413 -10.84 -6.22 -26.54
C LYS A 413 -9.74 -6.76 -25.63
N TYR A 414 -8.56 -6.18 -25.66
CA TYR A 414 -7.43 -6.53 -24.79
C TYR A 414 -7.55 -5.99 -23.38
N ASP A 415 -8.46 -5.06 -23.11
CA ASP A 415 -8.74 -4.55 -21.76
C ASP A 415 -9.56 -5.56 -20.92
N ARG A 416 -10.15 -6.57 -21.57
CA ARG A 416 -10.72 -7.72 -20.90
C ARG A 416 -9.70 -8.83 -20.75
N VAL A 417 -9.36 -9.14 -19.52
CA VAL A 417 -8.33 -10.11 -19.16
C VAL A 417 -8.89 -11.15 -18.20
N LYS A 418 -8.55 -12.41 -18.44
CA LYS A 418 -8.67 -13.49 -17.46
C LYS A 418 -7.27 -13.90 -17.05
N ARG A 419 -6.99 -13.93 -15.77
CA ARG A 419 -5.67 -14.32 -15.23
C ARG A 419 -5.81 -15.54 -14.35
N MET A 420 -4.91 -16.49 -14.51
CA MET A 420 -4.72 -17.62 -13.61
C MET A 420 -3.30 -17.58 -13.08
N ALA A 421 -3.15 -17.93 -11.79
CA ALA A 421 -1.86 -18.10 -11.16
C ALA A 421 -1.87 -19.31 -10.25
N VAL A 422 -0.73 -19.98 -10.15
CA VAL A 422 -0.45 -21.05 -9.20
C VAL A 422 0.92 -20.85 -8.62
N GLY A 423 1.10 -21.20 -7.34
CA GLY A 423 2.39 -20.95 -6.73
C GLY A 423 2.52 -21.48 -5.32
N VAL A 424 3.61 -21.06 -4.70
CA VAL A 424 4.04 -21.48 -3.37
C VAL A 424 4.43 -20.27 -2.55
N ASN A 425 3.97 -20.20 -1.30
CA ASN A 425 4.41 -19.24 -0.30
C ASN A 425 5.00 -19.97 0.90
N TYR A 426 6.28 -19.74 1.16
CA TYR A 426 7.00 -20.31 2.28
C TYR A 426 7.33 -19.25 3.33
N SER A 427 6.86 -19.44 4.55
CA SER A 427 7.14 -18.55 5.69
C SER A 427 8.06 -19.29 6.71
N PRO A 428 9.37 -19.06 6.66
CA PRO A 428 10.32 -19.59 7.65
C PRO A 428 10.08 -19.01 9.04
N VAL A 429 9.68 -17.74 9.09
CA VAL A 429 9.25 -16.99 10.27
C VAL A 429 8.02 -16.16 9.93
N LYS A 430 7.29 -15.70 10.95
CA LYS A 430 6.01 -15.01 10.77
C LYS A 430 6.10 -13.76 9.89
N GLN A 431 7.24 -13.05 9.94
CA GLN A 431 7.43 -11.76 9.27
C GLN A 431 7.96 -11.88 7.84
N ILE A 432 8.50 -13.03 7.44
CA ILE A 432 9.15 -13.23 6.14
C ILE A 432 8.37 -14.25 5.34
N ILE A 433 8.08 -13.93 4.09
CA ILE A 433 7.44 -14.85 3.14
C ILE A 433 8.27 -14.87 1.85
N ILE A 434 8.65 -16.06 1.42
CA ILE A 434 9.26 -16.32 0.11
C ILE A 434 8.15 -16.84 -0.80
N LYS A 435 7.96 -16.17 -1.93
CA LYS A 435 6.88 -16.41 -2.89
C LYS A 435 7.41 -16.89 -4.22
N GLY A 436 6.76 -17.87 -4.82
CA GLY A 436 7.00 -18.30 -6.20
C GLY A 436 5.68 -18.48 -6.93
N GLU A 437 5.57 -17.95 -8.13
CA GLU A 437 4.33 -17.96 -8.92
C GLU A 437 4.59 -18.17 -10.39
N TYR A 438 3.81 -19.04 -11.01
CA TYR A 438 3.57 -19.03 -12.44
C TYR A 438 2.18 -18.46 -12.69
N SER A 439 2.09 -17.46 -13.56
CA SER A 439 0.81 -16.84 -13.94
C SER A 439 0.67 -16.72 -15.44
N LYS A 440 -0.58 -16.61 -15.90
CA LYS A 440 -0.90 -16.42 -17.31
C LYS A 440 -2.14 -15.55 -17.46
N ARG A 441 -2.01 -14.48 -18.25
CA ARG A 441 -3.13 -13.71 -18.74
C ARG A 441 -3.64 -14.31 -20.04
N PHE A 442 -4.95 -14.55 -20.09
CA PHE A 442 -5.68 -14.98 -21.27
C PHE A 442 -6.41 -13.76 -21.83
N LEU A 443 -5.98 -13.32 -22.99
CA LEU A 443 -6.57 -12.20 -23.69
C LEU A 443 -7.65 -12.67 -24.67
N SER A 444 -8.46 -11.73 -25.16
CA SER A 444 -9.48 -11.99 -26.17
C SER A 444 -8.86 -12.55 -27.46
N GLN A 445 -9.66 -13.24 -28.25
CA GLN A 445 -9.22 -13.79 -29.54
C GLN A 445 -8.56 -12.72 -30.42
N GLY A 446 -7.42 -13.05 -30.99
CA GLY A 446 -6.61 -12.16 -31.81
C GLY A 446 -5.40 -11.56 -31.09
N PHE A 447 -5.28 -11.73 -29.76
CA PHE A 447 -4.14 -11.27 -28.96
C PHE A 447 -3.33 -12.44 -28.41
N ASN A 448 -2.04 -12.17 -28.12
CA ASN A 448 -1.16 -13.17 -27.52
C ASN A 448 -1.42 -13.30 -26.03
N ASN A 449 -1.42 -14.54 -25.53
CA ASN A 449 -1.45 -14.75 -24.09
C ASN A 449 -0.13 -14.33 -23.44
N GLU A 450 -0.19 -13.95 -22.17
CA GLU A 450 0.94 -13.38 -21.45
C GLU A 450 1.32 -14.24 -20.23
N PRO A 451 2.15 -15.30 -20.42
CA PRO A 451 2.66 -16.10 -19.30
C PRO A 451 3.86 -15.44 -18.64
N SER A 452 3.97 -15.62 -17.31
CA SER A 452 5.10 -15.13 -16.51
C SER A 452 5.45 -16.08 -15.38
N LEU A 453 6.74 -16.06 -14.99
CA LEU A 453 7.26 -16.67 -13.78
C LEU A 453 7.80 -15.58 -12.88
N SER A 454 7.39 -15.56 -11.61
CA SER A 454 7.82 -14.56 -10.66
C SER A 454 8.26 -15.19 -9.35
N LEU A 455 9.30 -14.60 -8.74
CA LEU A 455 9.79 -14.95 -7.42
C LEU A 455 9.86 -13.67 -6.59
N GLY A 456 9.57 -13.76 -5.29
CA GLY A 456 9.63 -12.62 -4.40
C GLY A 456 9.97 -13.01 -2.97
N ILE A 457 10.52 -12.07 -2.24
CA ILE A 457 10.67 -12.14 -0.79
C ILE A 457 9.99 -10.92 -0.19
N THR A 458 9.17 -11.12 0.83
CA THR A 458 8.44 -10.06 1.50
C THR A 458 8.74 -10.06 2.99
N TYR A 459 8.78 -8.88 3.57
CA TYR A 459 8.83 -8.63 5.00
C TYR A 459 7.61 -7.81 5.43
N ASN A 460 7.05 -8.11 6.61
CA ASN A 460 6.05 -7.27 7.27
C ASN A 460 6.16 -7.42 8.79
N GLY A 461 6.37 -6.33 9.50
CA GLY A 461 6.47 -6.38 10.95
C GLY A 461 6.67 -5.03 11.62
N TRP A 462 6.59 -5.05 12.94
CA TRP A 462 6.86 -3.92 13.81
C TRP A 462 8.21 -4.12 14.49
N PHE A 463 9.05 -3.08 14.49
CA PHE A 463 10.33 -3.02 15.18
C PHE A 463 10.14 -2.55 16.63
N LEU A 464 9.19 -1.61 16.82
CA LEU A 464 8.76 -1.07 18.10
C LEU A 464 7.23 -0.98 18.12
N ARG A 465 6.60 -1.43 19.23
CA ARG A 465 5.14 -1.38 19.40
C ARG A 465 4.76 -1.37 20.88
#